data_784e5c56e58f31c1f6079addffc3bad4
#
_entry.id   784e5c56e58f31c1f6079addffc3bad4
#
_cell.length_a   1.000
_cell.length_b   1.000
_cell.length_c   1.000
_cell.angle_alpha   90.00
_cell.angle_beta   90.00
_cell.angle_gamma   90.00
#
_symmetry.space_group_name_H-M   'P 1'
#
loop_
_entity.id
_entity.type
_entity.pdbx_description
1 polymer ?
#
loop_
_entity_poly.entity_id
_entity_poly.type
_entity_poly.pdbx_seq_one_letter_code
_entity_poly.pdbx_strand_id
1 'polypeptide(L)'
;MLKQIWLWFDDRTGASAVWKATAGHLVPRGTGWWYVFGSATLAAFMVQVLTGIALSTIYVPSTADAYHTLEFISDQAKWGHLLRGLHYFGASAMVLFIGIHVTRTFLMAAYKFPREMNWLSGAALLLFTIGMGFTGQLLRWDQVAVWSVYIAAEQAGRVPFIGKMLAHFILAGNTVGGATLSRFFSFHVFFIPMMIFGFIGVHLYLVLRNGISEPPKVGHPVDPNTYRSEYEDMLKRDGHSFWPNAAWRDMVFGVAMIVVLVGLAWFIGAPHLAKPPDPTILNAEPRPDWYLLWYFALLALLPHALENYFIVLGPLAFVAFLLVPPLFFNKGERSPLRRPWAILLVLAIWTTIGTLWVEGEKAPWSPDFSAQPLPVAIVGTTQGPIYQGAQLFHAKGCEYCHKIGIYGGQRGPDLSYVADRLSDEQTKLRIVNGGVNMPAFGGIISASDLQNLLAFLDSRSRMKPSKTE
;
A
#
# COMPACT_ATOMS: atom_id res chain seq x y z
N MET A 1 -23.71 35.23 -31.45
CA MET A 1 -22.35 34.66 -31.56
C MET A 1 -22.15 33.42 -30.67
N LEU A 2 -22.19 33.50 -29.31
CA LEU A 2 -21.99 32.35 -28.42
C LEU A 2 -22.97 31.17 -28.69
N LYS A 3 -24.27 31.45 -28.91
CA LYS A 3 -25.26 30.43 -29.24
C LYS A 3 -24.95 29.70 -30.54
N GLN A 4 -24.45 30.41 -31.56
CA GLN A 4 -24.08 29.81 -32.84
C GLN A 4 -22.82 28.95 -32.73
N ILE A 5 -21.83 29.39 -31.95
CA ILE A 5 -20.62 28.61 -31.63
C ILE A 5 -21.02 27.33 -30.88
N TRP A 6 -21.93 27.44 -29.91
CA TRP A 6 -22.41 26.28 -29.15
C TRP A 6 -23.16 25.30 -30.05
N LEU A 7 -24.07 25.77 -30.91
CA LEU A 7 -24.81 24.91 -31.84
C LEU A 7 -23.87 24.21 -32.84
N TRP A 8 -22.87 24.95 -33.37
CA TRP A 8 -21.84 24.37 -34.23
C TRP A 8 -21.03 23.28 -33.56
N PHE A 9 -20.65 23.49 -32.30
CA PHE A 9 -19.92 22.50 -31.51
C PHE A 9 -20.78 21.28 -31.16
N ASP A 10 -22.01 21.52 -30.70
CA ASP A 10 -22.95 20.47 -30.30
C ASP A 10 -23.33 19.55 -31.47
N ASP A 11 -23.59 20.11 -32.63
CA ASP A 11 -23.89 19.38 -33.86
C ASP A 11 -22.77 18.38 -34.27
N ARG A 12 -21.51 18.74 -33.98
CA ARG A 12 -20.34 17.92 -34.30
C ARG A 12 -19.90 16.95 -33.22
N THR A 13 -20.22 17.24 -31.99
CA THR A 13 -19.74 16.46 -30.81
C THR A 13 -20.85 15.71 -30.09
N GLY A 14 -22.11 16.08 -30.27
CA GLY A 14 -23.22 15.55 -29.51
C GLY A 14 -23.16 15.94 -28.02
N ALA A 15 -22.50 17.07 -27.67
CA ALA A 15 -22.24 17.46 -26.30
C ALA A 15 -23.52 17.57 -25.45
N SER A 16 -24.63 18.08 -26.02
CA SER A 16 -25.92 18.13 -25.35
C SER A 16 -26.48 16.73 -25.05
N ALA A 17 -26.29 15.77 -25.95
CA ALA A 17 -26.73 14.39 -25.71
C ALA A 17 -25.89 13.72 -24.62
N VAL A 18 -24.57 13.92 -24.63
CA VAL A 18 -23.67 13.45 -23.57
C VAL A 18 -24.04 14.08 -22.22
N TRP A 19 -24.25 15.41 -22.19
CA TRP A 19 -24.70 16.10 -20.98
C TRP A 19 -26.02 15.54 -20.43
N LYS A 20 -27.01 15.33 -21.29
CA LYS A 20 -28.31 14.75 -20.90
C LYS A 20 -28.12 13.33 -20.35
N ALA A 21 -27.30 12.52 -20.97
CA ALA A 21 -27.04 11.14 -20.54
C ALA A 21 -26.27 11.05 -19.21
N THR A 22 -25.37 11.99 -18.94
CA THR A 22 -24.52 12.00 -17.73
C THR A 22 -25.09 12.89 -16.63
N ALA A 23 -25.17 14.19 -16.83
CA ALA A 23 -25.63 15.15 -15.81
C ALA A 23 -27.16 15.19 -15.66
N GLY A 24 -27.91 14.89 -16.73
CA GLY A 24 -29.38 14.90 -16.74
C GLY A 24 -30.04 13.58 -16.32
N HIS A 25 -29.28 12.50 -16.06
CA HIS A 25 -29.86 11.23 -15.65
C HIS A 25 -30.66 11.33 -14.35
N LEU A 26 -31.68 10.49 -14.21
CA LEU A 26 -32.50 10.47 -13.00
C LEU A 26 -31.81 9.68 -11.89
N VAL A 27 -31.92 10.22 -10.67
CA VAL A 27 -31.45 9.58 -9.44
C VAL A 27 -32.59 9.46 -8.43
N PRO A 28 -32.59 8.43 -7.57
CA PRO A 28 -33.62 8.22 -6.56
C PRO A 28 -33.68 9.37 -5.55
N ARG A 29 -34.87 9.73 -5.11
CA ARG A 29 -35.04 10.60 -3.93
C ARG A 29 -34.48 9.93 -2.68
N GLY A 30 -33.94 10.74 -1.75
CA GLY A 30 -33.34 10.25 -0.52
C GLY A 30 -31.84 9.89 -0.63
N THR A 31 -31.24 10.09 -1.81
CA THR A 31 -29.77 10.09 -1.94
C THR A 31 -29.24 11.31 -1.20
N GLY A 32 -28.73 11.10 0.02
CA GLY A 32 -28.20 12.14 0.90
C GLY A 32 -26.68 12.18 0.95
N TRP A 33 -26.11 12.81 1.97
CA TRP A 33 -24.66 12.97 2.17
C TRP A 33 -23.86 11.65 2.20
N TRP A 34 -24.49 10.52 2.55
CA TRP A 34 -23.85 9.22 2.50
C TRP A 34 -23.48 8.74 1.08
N TYR A 35 -23.98 9.42 0.05
CA TYR A 35 -23.71 9.07 -1.34
C TYR A 35 -22.55 9.81 -1.98
N VAL A 36 -22.05 10.89 -1.33
CA VAL A 36 -20.98 11.74 -1.88
C VAL A 36 -19.58 11.08 -1.87
N PHE A 37 -19.37 9.99 -1.11
CA PHE A 37 -18.04 9.44 -0.94
C PHE A 37 -17.45 8.81 -2.21
N GLY A 38 -18.28 8.39 -3.16
CA GLY A 38 -17.79 7.96 -4.47
C GLY A 38 -17.20 9.11 -5.29
N SER A 39 -17.93 10.23 -5.42
CA SER A 39 -17.48 11.44 -6.10
C SER A 39 -16.32 12.13 -5.34
N ALA A 40 -16.34 12.09 -4.01
CA ALA A 40 -15.22 12.60 -3.18
C ALA A 40 -13.92 11.80 -3.42
N THR A 41 -14.01 10.46 -3.53
CA THR A 41 -12.85 9.62 -3.90
C THR A 41 -12.31 9.99 -5.28
N LEU A 42 -13.20 10.22 -6.26
CA LEU A 42 -12.82 10.65 -7.59
C LEU A 42 -12.14 12.04 -7.57
N ALA A 43 -12.67 12.98 -6.80
CA ALA A 43 -12.09 14.31 -6.65
C ALA A 43 -10.71 14.23 -5.97
N ALA A 44 -10.54 13.41 -4.93
CA ALA A 44 -9.24 13.14 -4.31
C ALA A 44 -8.27 12.51 -5.30
N PHE A 45 -8.72 11.55 -6.13
CA PHE A 45 -7.90 10.97 -7.20
C PHE A 45 -7.43 12.03 -8.21
N MET A 46 -8.28 12.98 -8.59
CA MET A 46 -7.86 14.08 -9.48
C MET A 46 -6.79 14.98 -8.85
N VAL A 47 -6.88 15.22 -7.52
CA VAL A 47 -5.79 15.90 -6.79
C VAL A 47 -4.50 15.09 -6.88
N GLN A 48 -4.55 13.75 -6.73
CA GLN A 48 -3.38 12.88 -6.87
C GLN A 48 -2.75 12.96 -8.26
N VAL A 49 -3.57 12.92 -9.31
CA VAL A 49 -3.09 13.00 -10.70
C VAL A 49 -2.39 14.34 -10.95
N LEU A 50 -3.04 15.44 -10.60
CA LEU A 50 -2.48 16.78 -10.86
C LEU A 50 -1.19 17.04 -10.08
N THR A 51 -1.18 16.70 -8.79
CA THR A 51 0.02 16.85 -7.95
C THR A 51 1.10 15.86 -8.32
N GLY A 52 0.76 14.62 -8.66
CA GLY A 52 1.70 13.58 -9.11
C GLY A 52 2.41 13.95 -10.41
N ILE A 53 1.67 14.46 -11.40
CA ILE A 53 2.27 15.00 -12.65
C ILE A 53 3.24 16.12 -12.32
N ALA A 54 2.85 17.09 -11.49
CA ALA A 54 3.72 18.19 -11.11
C ALA A 54 4.99 17.71 -10.39
N LEU A 55 4.87 16.78 -9.43
CA LEU A 55 6.01 16.19 -8.71
C LEU A 55 6.94 15.43 -9.65
N SER A 56 6.39 14.65 -10.60
CA SER A 56 7.17 13.83 -11.53
C SER A 56 8.02 14.66 -12.52
N THR A 57 7.74 15.95 -12.69
CA THR A 57 8.56 16.85 -13.55
C THR A 57 9.90 17.21 -12.91
N ILE A 58 10.03 17.07 -11.60
CA ILE A 58 11.25 17.43 -10.84
C ILE A 58 11.94 16.19 -10.28
N TYR A 59 11.17 15.17 -9.89
CA TYR A 59 11.65 13.95 -9.26
C TYR A 59 12.48 13.10 -10.23
N VAL A 60 13.70 12.69 -9.81
CA VAL A 60 14.59 11.83 -10.59
C VAL A 60 14.63 10.43 -9.97
N PRO A 61 14.11 9.38 -10.64
CA PRO A 61 14.04 8.02 -10.09
C PRO A 61 15.36 7.27 -10.21
N SER A 62 16.44 7.80 -9.65
CA SER A 62 17.75 7.15 -9.54
C SER A 62 18.14 6.97 -8.07
N THR A 63 18.96 5.99 -7.77
CA THR A 63 19.45 5.75 -6.40
C THR A 63 20.29 6.90 -5.86
N ALA A 64 20.95 7.66 -6.74
CA ALA A 64 21.75 8.81 -6.38
C ALA A 64 20.90 10.07 -6.13
N ASP A 65 19.83 10.26 -6.89
CA ASP A 65 19.14 11.56 -6.95
C ASP A 65 17.74 11.54 -6.31
N ALA A 66 17.11 10.37 -6.19
CA ALA A 66 15.70 10.29 -5.76
C ALA A 66 15.45 10.95 -4.39
N TYR A 67 16.30 10.67 -3.41
CA TYR A 67 16.20 11.30 -2.09
C TYR A 67 16.43 12.81 -2.17
N HIS A 68 17.51 13.25 -2.84
CA HIS A 68 17.88 14.66 -2.92
C HIS A 68 16.91 15.50 -3.74
N THR A 69 16.35 14.93 -4.84
CA THR A 69 15.33 15.65 -5.61
C THR A 69 14.03 15.80 -4.82
N LEU A 70 13.66 14.81 -4.00
CA LEU A 70 12.49 14.93 -3.15
C LEU A 70 12.72 15.88 -1.96
N GLU A 71 13.92 15.91 -1.40
CA GLU A 71 14.35 16.89 -0.41
C GLU A 71 14.29 18.31 -0.99
N PHE A 72 14.85 18.51 -2.19
CA PHE A 72 14.74 19.78 -2.93
C PHE A 72 13.28 20.21 -3.15
N ILE A 73 12.41 19.29 -3.59
CA ILE A 73 10.98 19.56 -3.75
C ILE A 73 10.36 20.01 -2.42
N SER A 74 10.73 19.35 -1.31
CA SER A 74 10.13 19.60 -0.01
C SER A 74 10.54 20.96 0.59
N ASP A 75 11.81 21.34 0.44
CA ASP A 75 12.43 22.39 1.24
C ASP A 75 12.84 23.63 0.43
N GLN A 76 13.06 23.49 -0.88
CA GLN A 76 13.63 24.56 -1.70
C GLN A 76 12.77 24.97 -2.90
N ALA A 77 12.04 24.01 -3.52
CA ALA A 77 11.24 24.33 -4.69
C ALA A 77 10.05 25.22 -4.34
N LYS A 78 9.84 26.27 -5.13
CA LYS A 78 8.67 27.15 -4.96
C LYS A 78 7.39 26.33 -5.08
N TRP A 79 6.54 26.34 -4.06
CA TRP A 79 5.31 25.54 -3.96
C TRP A 79 5.51 24.01 -3.82
N GLY A 80 6.75 23.52 -3.78
CA GLY A 80 7.04 22.09 -3.68
C GLY A 80 6.50 21.48 -2.39
N HIS A 81 6.67 22.17 -1.25
CA HIS A 81 6.07 21.80 0.03
C HIS A 81 4.55 21.60 -0.06
N LEU A 82 3.84 22.55 -0.68
CA LEU A 82 2.39 22.49 -0.88
C LEU A 82 2.00 21.32 -1.80
N LEU A 83 2.69 21.14 -2.92
CA LEU A 83 2.41 20.06 -3.88
C LEU A 83 2.62 18.68 -3.24
N ARG A 84 3.72 18.49 -2.51
CA ARG A 84 4.00 17.27 -1.79
C ARG A 84 2.99 17.03 -0.67
N GLY A 85 2.62 18.07 0.07
CA GLY A 85 1.58 18.03 1.11
C GLY A 85 0.22 17.64 0.54
N LEU A 86 -0.22 18.25 -0.56
CA LEU A 86 -1.46 17.90 -1.25
C LEU A 86 -1.46 16.48 -1.75
N HIS A 87 -0.33 15.98 -2.27
CA HIS A 87 -0.19 14.60 -2.70
C HIS A 87 -0.32 13.62 -1.53
N TYR A 88 0.33 13.88 -0.41
CA TYR A 88 0.28 13.06 0.79
C TYR A 88 -1.12 13.03 1.44
N PHE A 89 -1.69 14.21 1.72
CA PHE A 89 -3.01 14.29 2.35
C PHE A 89 -4.14 13.87 1.40
N GLY A 90 -3.98 14.13 0.11
CA GLY A 90 -4.92 13.68 -0.91
C GLY A 90 -4.95 12.15 -1.03
N ALA A 91 -3.80 11.47 -0.93
CA ALA A 91 -3.74 10.00 -0.86
C ALA A 91 -4.48 9.48 0.38
N SER A 92 -4.24 10.10 1.54
CA SER A 92 -4.94 9.78 2.78
C SER A 92 -6.46 9.97 2.67
N ALA A 93 -6.90 11.08 2.07
CA ALA A 93 -8.32 11.34 1.82
C ALA A 93 -8.94 10.31 0.87
N MET A 94 -8.22 9.93 -0.21
CA MET A 94 -8.67 8.91 -1.15
C MET A 94 -8.90 7.56 -0.46
N VAL A 95 -7.95 7.10 0.35
CA VAL A 95 -8.07 5.84 1.11
C VAL A 95 -9.22 5.91 2.11
N LEU A 96 -9.38 7.01 2.85
CA LEU A 96 -10.45 7.21 3.80
C LEU A 96 -11.83 7.16 3.11
N PHE A 97 -12.00 7.91 2.03
CA PHE A 97 -13.29 8.01 1.33
C PHE A 97 -13.67 6.72 0.62
N ILE A 98 -12.71 5.99 0.02
CA ILE A 98 -13.00 4.69 -0.56
C ILE A 98 -13.42 3.68 0.53
N GLY A 99 -12.80 3.72 1.72
CA GLY A 99 -13.20 2.91 2.87
C GLY A 99 -14.63 3.18 3.32
N ILE A 100 -15.03 4.45 3.43
CA ILE A 100 -16.40 4.86 3.77
C ILE A 100 -17.36 4.47 2.64
N HIS A 101 -16.97 4.67 1.38
CA HIS A 101 -17.79 4.31 0.21
C HIS A 101 -18.07 2.81 0.15
N VAL A 102 -17.06 1.96 0.32
CA VAL A 102 -17.22 0.49 0.36
C VAL A 102 -18.11 0.08 1.55
N THR A 103 -17.86 0.65 2.73
CA THR A 103 -18.68 0.38 3.93
C THR A 103 -20.15 0.69 3.69
N ARG A 104 -20.44 1.86 3.14
CA ARG A 104 -21.81 2.28 2.82
C ARG A 104 -22.45 1.35 1.78
N THR A 105 -21.75 1.05 0.70
CA THR A 105 -22.28 0.17 -0.37
C THR A 105 -22.55 -1.24 0.14
N PHE A 106 -21.71 -1.75 1.05
CA PHE A 106 -21.92 -3.04 1.71
C PHE A 106 -23.13 -3.02 2.67
N LEU A 107 -23.21 -2.03 3.55
CA LEU A 107 -24.31 -1.90 4.50
C LEU A 107 -25.66 -1.76 3.80
N MET A 108 -25.73 -0.97 2.73
CA MET A 108 -26.95 -0.77 1.94
C MET A 108 -27.19 -1.88 0.90
N ALA A 109 -26.34 -2.92 0.89
CA ALA A 109 -26.35 -4.00 -0.09
C ALA A 109 -26.49 -3.51 -1.54
N ALA A 110 -25.78 -2.42 -1.85
CA ALA A 110 -25.77 -1.84 -3.20
C ALA A 110 -25.04 -2.72 -4.24
N TYR A 111 -24.39 -3.79 -3.79
CA TYR A 111 -23.78 -4.83 -4.63
C TYR A 111 -24.79 -5.85 -5.19
N LYS A 112 -26.06 -5.81 -4.74
CA LYS A 112 -27.10 -6.72 -5.25
C LYS A 112 -27.53 -6.35 -6.66
N PHE A 113 -28.23 -7.31 -7.31
CA PHE A 113 -28.73 -7.15 -8.68
C PHE A 113 -29.38 -5.78 -8.92
N PRO A 114 -29.06 -5.12 -10.02
CA PRO A 114 -28.19 -5.49 -11.13
C PRO A 114 -26.76 -4.90 -11.01
N ARG A 115 -26.28 -4.59 -9.80
CA ARG A 115 -25.07 -3.81 -9.53
C ARG A 115 -23.86 -4.65 -9.11
N GLU A 116 -23.88 -5.96 -9.40
CA GLU A 116 -22.77 -6.87 -9.07
C GLU A 116 -21.47 -6.41 -9.73
N MET A 117 -21.53 -6.03 -11.02
CA MET A 117 -20.37 -5.54 -11.75
C MET A 117 -19.89 -4.16 -11.28
N ASN A 118 -20.80 -3.32 -10.74
CA ASN A 118 -20.40 -2.07 -10.10
C ASN A 118 -19.52 -2.34 -8.87
N TRP A 119 -19.92 -3.32 -8.05
CA TRP A 119 -19.12 -3.73 -6.89
C TRP A 119 -17.78 -4.33 -7.31
N LEU A 120 -17.74 -5.25 -8.26
CA LEU A 120 -16.50 -5.91 -8.70
C LEU A 120 -15.51 -4.91 -9.31
N SER A 121 -15.97 -3.97 -10.14
CA SER A 121 -15.12 -2.90 -10.66
C SER A 121 -14.63 -1.96 -9.55
N GLY A 122 -15.45 -1.68 -8.54
CA GLY A 122 -15.07 -0.94 -7.35
C GLY A 122 -14.05 -1.68 -6.48
N ALA A 123 -14.19 -3.01 -6.35
CA ALA A 123 -13.21 -3.86 -5.67
C ALA A 123 -11.83 -3.82 -6.37
N ALA A 124 -11.80 -3.86 -7.69
CA ALA A 124 -10.56 -3.68 -8.45
C ALA A 124 -9.93 -2.30 -8.20
N LEU A 125 -10.74 -1.22 -8.20
CA LEU A 125 -10.28 0.13 -7.87
C LEU A 125 -9.68 0.20 -6.46
N LEU A 126 -10.29 -0.45 -5.46
CA LEU A 126 -9.76 -0.52 -4.10
C LEU A 126 -8.38 -1.20 -4.08
N LEU A 127 -8.22 -2.35 -4.77
CA LEU A 127 -6.94 -3.06 -4.83
C LEU A 127 -5.86 -2.22 -5.52
N PHE A 128 -6.18 -1.55 -6.63
CA PHE A 128 -5.24 -0.63 -7.28
C PHE A 128 -4.91 0.58 -6.41
N THR A 129 -5.85 1.10 -5.62
CA THR A 129 -5.59 2.21 -4.69
C THR A 129 -4.60 1.80 -3.59
N ILE A 130 -4.75 0.60 -3.02
CA ILE A 130 -3.78 0.05 -2.05
C ILE A 130 -2.40 -0.10 -2.71
N GLY A 131 -2.36 -0.63 -3.94
CA GLY A 131 -1.13 -0.74 -4.72
C GLY A 131 -0.46 0.61 -5.02
N MET A 132 -1.26 1.67 -5.29
CA MET A 132 -0.76 3.04 -5.45
C MET A 132 -0.08 3.55 -4.18
N GLY A 133 -0.73 3.38 -3.03
CA GLY A 133 -0.14 3.78 -1.76
C GLY A 133 1.20 3.10 -1.50
N PHE A 134 1.23 1.77 -1.67
CA PHE A 134 2.46 0.99 -1.48
C PHE A 134 3.57 1.39 -2.46
N THR A 135 3.26 1.53 -3.75
CA THR A 135 4.28 1.90 -4.75
C THR A 135 4.78 3.33 -4.58
N GLY A 136 3.93 4.26 -4.13
CA GLY A 136 4.31 5.64 -3.84
C GLY A 136 5.23 5.79 -2.63
N GLN A 137 5.06 4.94 -1.62
CA GLN A 137 5.88 4.97 -0.41
C GLN A 137 7.36 4.75 -0.71
N LEU A 138 7.72 3.83 -1.64
CA LEU A 138 9.13 3.62 -2.01
C LEU A 138 9.77 4.84 -2.68
N LEU A 139 8.98 5.64 -3.40
CA LEU A 139 9.52 6.80 -4.12
C LEU A 139 10.09 7.88 -3.21
N ARG A 140 9.84 7.82 -1.89
CA ARG A 140 10.56 8.66 -0.94
C ARG A 140 12.06 8.36 -0.91
N TRP A 141 12.43 7.14 -1.24
CA TRP A 141 13.79 6.63 -1.25
C TRP A 141 14.57 6.98 0.03
N ASP A 142 13.89 6.93 1.16
CA ASP A 142 14.45 7.07 2.50
C ASP A 142 14.60 5.71 3.17
N GLN A 143 15.21 5.69 4.33
CA GLN A 143 15.46 4.48 5.12
C GLN A 143 14.18 3.67 5.39
N VAL A 144 13.08 4.34 5.75
CA VAL A 144 11.80 3.70 6.02
C VAL A 144 11.21 3.07 4.76
N ALA A 145 11.26 3.78 3.63
CA ALA A 145 10.75 3.32 2.36
C ALA A 145 11.47 2.06 1.86
N VAL A 146 12.80 2.06 1.90
CA VAL A 146 13.62 0.92 1.46
C VAL A 146 13.34 -0.31 2.32
N TRP A 147 13.31 -0.19 3.64
CA TRP A 147 13.01 -1.31 4.53
C TRP A 147 11.57 -1.82 4.39
N SER A 148 10.61 -0.95 4.09
CA SER A 148 9.24 -1.37 3.81
C SER A 148 9.15 -2.31 2.60
N VAL A 149 9.96 -2.08 1.57
CA VAL A 149 10.01 -2.97 0.39
C VAL A 149 10.69 -4.30 0.71
N TYR A 150 11.76 -4.29 1.53
CA TYR A 150 12.35 -5.55 2.01
C TYR A 150 11.33 -6.39 2.78
N ILE A 151 10.56 -5.78 3.69
CA ILE A 151 9.50 -6.49 4.43
C ILE A 151 8.42 -7.05 3.49
N ALA A 152 7.99 -6.27 2.50
CA ALA A 152 7.00 -6.73 1.52
C ALA A 152 7.53 -7.90 0.68
N ALA A 153 8.80 -7.84 0.26
CA ALA A 153 9.44 -8.93 -0.48
C ALA A 153 9.61 -10.19 0.37
N GLU A 154 9.94 -10.04 1.66
CA GLU A 154 10.02 -11.14 2.62
C GLU A 154 8.66 -11.84 2.78
N GLN A 155 7.59 -11.07 2.97
CA GLN A 155 6.23 -11.61 3.08
C GLN A 155 5.82 -12.33 1.78
N ALA A 156 6.07 -11.71 0.63
CA ALA A 156 5.80 -12.33 -0.67
C ALA A 156 6.61 -13.62 -0.88
N GLY A 157 7.85 -13.64 -0.40
CA GLY A 157 8.75 -14.81 -0.45
C GLY A 157 8.22 -16.03 0.30
N ARG A 158 7.37 -15.83 1.30
CA ARG A 158 6.76 -16.89 2.11
C ARG A 158 5.56 -17.59 1.45
N VAL A 159 5.07 -17.07 0.31
CA VAL A 159 3.96 -17.70 -0.42
C VAL A 159 4.42 -19.03 -1.02
N PRO A 160 3.73 -20.16 -0.74
CA PRO A 160 4.11 -21.46 -1.27
C PRO A 160 4.21 -21.46 -2.80
N PHE A 161 5.18 -22.21 -3.32
CA PHE A 161 5.45 -22.43 -4.75
C PHE A 161 5.91 -21.21 -5.55
N ILE A 162 5.30 -20.04 -5.39
CA ILE A 162 5.56 -18.82 -6.20
C ILE A 162 6.30 -17.72 -5.42
N GLY A 163 6.55 -17.89 -4.12
CA GLY A 163 7.05 -16.83 -3.25
C GLY A 163 8.38 -16.25 -3.71
N LYS A 164 9.35 -17.10 -4.10
CA LYS A 164 10.65 -16.63 -4.62
C LYS A 164 10.48 -15.77 -5.88
N MET A 165 9.56 -16.14 -6.76
CA MET A 165 9.26 -15.38 -7.97
C MET A 165 8.62 -14.04 -7.63
N LEU A 166 7.69 -14.01 -6.66
CA LEU A 166 7.04 -12.78 -6.19
C LEU A 166 8.04 -11.83 -5.52
N ALA A 167 8.90 -12.34 -4.64
CA ALA A 167 9.95 -11.56 -4.00
C ALA A 167 10.90 -10.96 -5.04
N HIS A 168 11.38 -11.76 -6.00
CA HIS A 168 12.24 -11.31 -7.09
C HIS A 168 11.53 -10.27 -7.98
N PHE A 169 10.23 -10.45 -8.23
CA PHE A 169 9.43 -9.48 -8.96
C PHE A 169 9.33 -8.15 -8.21
N ILE A 170 9.08 -8.15 -6.91
CA ILE A 170 9.02 -6.93 -6.08
C ILE A 170 10.38 -6.23 -6.06
N LEU A 171 11.45 -6.95 -5.77
CA LEU A 171 12.79 -6.39 -5.68
C LEU A 171 13.38 -5.97 -7.04
N ALA A 172 12.83 -6.45 -8.15
CA ALA A 172 13.43 -6.33 -9.49
C ALA A 172 14.83 -6.94 -9.58
N GLY A 173 15.12 -7.91 -8.72
CA GLY A 173 16.42 -8.54 -8.55
C GLY A 173 16.52 -9.26 -7.21
N ASN A 174 17.72 -9.33 -6.67
CA ASN A 174 17.96 -9.98 -5.38
C ASN A 174 17.99 -9.00 -4.19
N THR A 175 18.09 -7.69 -4.45
CA THR A 175 18.17 -6.63 -3.43
C THR A 175 17.41 -5.40 -3.89
N VAL A 176 17.04 -4.53 -2.96
CA VAL A 176 16.48 -3.21 -3.29
C VAL A 176 17.59 -2.35 -3.90
N GLY A 177 17.32 -1.77 -5.07
CA GLY A 177 18.29 -0.95 -5.80
C GLY A 177 17.63 -0.13 -6.91
N GLY A 178 18.45 0.34 -7.87
CA GLY A 178 17.98 1.17 -8.97
C GLY A 178 16.89 0.51 -9.83
N ALA A 179 17.01 -0.79 -10.08
CA ALA A 179 15.97 -1.54 -10.80
C ALA A 179 14.63 -1.60 -10.04
N THR A 180 14.69 -1.74 -8.71
CA THR A 180 13.51 -1.68 -7.85
C THR A 180 12.85 -0.31 -7.94
N LEU A 181 13.63 0.75 -7.74
CA LEU A 181 13.13 2.13 -7.77
C LEU A 181 12.50 2.47 -9.13
N SER A 182 13.17 2.16 -10.25
CA SER A 182 12.66 2.40 -11.60
C SER A 182 11.35 1.64 -11.86
N ARG A 183 11.23 0.39 -11.39
CA ARG A 183 10.01 -0.41 -11.52
C ARG A 183 8.87 0.20 -10.71
N PHE A 184 9.11 0.59 -9.47
CA PHE A 184 8.09 1.22 -8.63
C PHE A 184 7.66 2.57 -9.16
N PHE A 185 8.59 3.37 -9.69
CA PHE A 185 8.27 4.61 -10.39
C PHE A 185 7.35 4.35 -11.60
N SER A 186 7.70 3.37 -12.43
CA SER A 186 6.87 3.02 -13.59
C SER A 186 5.47 2.52 -13.19
N PHE A 187 5.36 1.74 -12.13
CA PHE A 187 4.07 1.29 -11.62
C PHE A 187 3.26 2.45 -11.05
N HIS A 188 3.88 3.31 -10.25
CA HIS A 188 3.19 4.41 -9.57
C HIS A 188 2.76 5.52 -10.52
N VAL A 189 3.60 5.87 -11.50
CA VAL A 189 3.35 7.02 -12.39
C VAL A 189 2.56 6.64 -13.63
N PHE A 190 2.71 5.40 -14.15
CA PHE A 190 2.11 5.00 -15.41
C PHE A 190 1.14 3.84 -15.28
N PHE A 191 1.61 2.66 -14.86
CA PHE A 191 0.84 1.43 -14.99
C PHE A 191 -0.41 1.43 -14.11
N ILE A 192 -0.27 1.67 -12.80
CA ILE A 192 -1.42 1.63 -11.88
C ILE A 192 -2.39 2.79 -12.14
N PRO A 193 -1.95 4.05 -12.35
CA PRO A 193 -2.86 5.12 -12.75
C PRO A 193 -3.65 4.81 -14.02
N MET A 194 -3.01 4.24 -15.05
CA MET A 194 -3.71 3.83 -16.28
C MET A 194 -4.81 2.80 -15.99
N MET A 195 -4.52 1.79 -15.13
CA MET A 195 -5.52 0.81 -14.70
C MET A 195 -6.66 1.47 -13.92
N ILE A 196 -6.34 2.40 -13.01
CA ILE A 196 -7.36 3.14 -12.24
C ILE A 196 -8.25 3.95 -13.19
N PHE A 197 -7.69 4.70 -14.14
CA PHE A 197 -8.48 5.44 -15.15
C PHE A 197 -9.40 4.53 -15.94
N GLY A 198 -8.89 3.38 -16.42
CA GLY A 198 -9.69 2.41 -17.14
C GLY A 198 -10.86 1.86 -16.32
N PHE A 199 -10.56 1.45 -15.06
CA PHE A 199 -11.60 0.94 -14.16
C PHE A 199 -12.57 2.02 -13.67
N ILE A 200 -12.14 3.28 -13.50
CA ILE A 200 -13.06 4.42 -13.24
C ILE A 200 -14.03 4.56 -14.41
N GLY A 201 -13.55 4.52 -15.67
CA GLY A 201 -14.41 4.58 -16.85
C GLY A 201 -15.47 3.48 -16.85
N VAL A 202 -15.06 2.23 -16.60
CA VAL A 202 -15.98 1.08 -16.50
C VAL A 202 -16.95 1.26 -15.32
N HIS A 203 -16.47 1.66 -14.15
CA HIS A 203 -17.28 1.82 -12.94
C HIS A 203 -18.35 2.91 -13.14
N LEU A 204 -17.98 4.07 -13.67
CA LEU A 204 -18.92 5.17 -13.96
C LEU A 204 -19.93 4.78 -15.06
N TYR A 205 -19.48 4.11 -16.11
CA TYR A 205 -20.39 3.57 -17.12
C TYR A 205 -21.44 2.66 -16.48
N LEU A 206 -21.04 1.75 -15.60
CA LEU A 206 -21.96 0.86 -14.89
C LEU A 206 -22.88 1.61 -13.92
N VAL A 207 -22.41 2.69 -13.28
CA VAL A 207 -23.26 3.57 -12.46
C VAL A 207 -24.33 4.24 -13.30
N LEU A 208 -23.99 4.75 -14.48
CA LEU A 208 -24.97 5.36 -15.38
C LEU A 208 -25.96 4.32 -15.93
N ARG A 209 -25.47 3.12 -16.28
CA ARG A 209 -26.29 2.03 -16.84
C ARG A 209 -27.28 1.44 -15.83
N ASN A 210 -26.80 1.15 -14.61
CA ASN A 210 -27.60 0.46 -13.59
C ASN A 210 -28.29 1.41 -12.59
N GLY A 211 -27.98 2.70 -12.68
CA GLY A 211 -28.43 3.75 -11.78
C GLY A 211 -27.84 3.67 -10.37
N ILE A 212 -27.93 4.75 -9.63
CA ILE A 212 -27.56 4.82 -8.21
C ILE A 212 -28.58 4.03 -7.39
N SER A 213 -28.12 3.18 -6.47
CA SER A 213 -29.04 2.41 -5.63
C SER A 213 -29.83 3.32 -4.70
N GLU A 214 -31.14 3.15 -4.67
CA GLU A 214 -32.04 3.85 -3.75
C GLU A 214 -31.77 3.47 -2.28
N PRO A 215 -32.09 4.33 -1.31
CA PRO A 215 -32.06 3.97 0.10
C PRO A 215 -32.87 2.69 0.36
N PRO A 216 -32.32 1.70 1.06
CA PRO A 216 -33.00 0.42 1.28
C PRO A 216 -34.23 0.59 2.19
N LYS A 217 -35.37 0.03 1.78
CA LYS A 217 -36.60 -0.03 2.59
C LYS A 217 -36.72 -1.41 3.24
N VAL A 218 -37.11 -1.45 4.51
CA VAL A 218 -37.32 -2.69 5.25
C VAL A 218 -38.46 -3.51 4.58
N GLY A 219 -38.20 -4.78 4.33
CA GLY A 219 -39.18 -5.68 3.75
C GLY A 219 -39.36 -5.56 2.24
N HIS A 220 -38.48 -4.87 1.52
CA HIS A 220 -38.44 -4.81 0.07
C HIS A 220 -37.20 -5.54 -0.47
N PRO A 221 -37.27 -6.86 -0.59
CA PRO A 221 -36.14 -7.66 -1.08
C PRO A 221 -35.93 -7.44 -2.58
N VAL A 222 -34.66 -7.57 -3.04
CA VAL A 222 -34.35 -7.58 -4.47
C VAL A 222 -34.76 -8.92 -5.07
N ASP A 223 -35.66 -8.86 -6.05
CA ASP A 223 -35.98 -9.95 -6.96
C ASP A 223 -35.44 -9.61 -8.35
N PRO A 224 -34.52 -10.40 -8.93
CA PRO A 224 -33.96 -10.13 -10.25
C PRO A 224 -34.99 -10.06 -11.38
N ASN A 225 -36.17 -10.68 -11.21
CA ASN A 225 -37.22 -10.70 -12.25
C ASN A 225 -38.00 -9.38 -12.31
N THR A 226 -38.18 -8.68 -11.19
CA THR A 226 -39.04 -7.47 -11.10
C THR A 226 -38.28 -6.19 -10.82
N TYR A 227 -37.09 -6.28 -10.20
CA TYR A 227 -36.35 -5.13 -9.70
C TYR A 227 -36.10 -4.03 -10.74
N ARG A 228 -35.75 -4.39 -11.98
CA ARG A 228 -35.46 -3.36 -13.03
C ARG A 228 -36.69 -2.53 -13.35
N SER A 229 -37.83 -3.16 -13.56
CA SER A 229 -39.09 -2.44 -13.84
C SER A 229 -39.52 -1.60 -12.67
N GLU A 230 -39.46 -2.14 -11.45
CA GLU A 230 -39.79 -1.42 -10.20
C GLU A 230 -38.91 -0.18 -10.01
N TYR A 231 -37.60 -0.32 -10.28
CA TYR A 231 -36.63 0.77 -10.18
C TYR A 231 -36.88 1.85 -11.24
N GLU A 232 -37.14 1.48 -12.50
CA GLU A 232 -37.47 2.43 -13.54
C GLU A 232 -38.76 3.18 -13.27
N ASP A 233 -39.80 2.50 -12.80
CA ASP A 233 -41.10 3.12 -12.45
C ASP A 233 -40.98 4.05 -11.24
N MET A 234 -40.16 3.67 -10.25
CA MET A 234 -39.82 4.53 -9.11
C MET A 234 -39.10 5.80 -9.60
N LEU A 235 -38.12 5.68 -10.53
CA LEU A 235 -37.42 6.84 -11.08
C LEU A 235 -38.34 7.77 -11.89
N LYS A 236 -39.28 7.22 -12.68
CA LYS A 236 -40.26 8.02 -13.41
C LYS A 236 -41.21 8.79 -12.48
N ARG A 237 -41.65 8.16 -11.37
CA ARG A 237 -42.56 8.76 -10.43
C ARG A 237 -41.91 9.73 -9.47
N ASP A 238 -40.80 9.35 -8.86
CA ASP A 238 -40.17 10.03 -7.71
C ASP A 238 -38.71 10.47 -7.95
N GLY A 239 -38.14 10.16 -9.10
CA GLY A 239 -36.76 10.53 -9.45
C GLY A 239 -36.59 12.03 -9.68
N HIS A 240 -35.38 12.51 -9.53
CA HIS A 240 -34.99 13.87 -9.89
C HIS A 240 -33.66 13.84 -10.68
N SER A 241 -33.40 14.89 -11.48
CA SER A 241 -32.16 14.95 -12.25
C SER A 241 -30.93 15.01 -11.32
N PHE A 242 -29.85 14.35 -11.73
CA PHE A 242 -28.59 14.44 -11.02
C PHE A 242 -28.13 15.90 -10.90
N TRP A 243 -28.05 16.62 -12.04
CA TRP A 243 -27.77 18.05 -12.04
C TRP A 243 -29.09 18.86 -12.07
N PRO A 244 -29.24 19.85 -11.19
CA PRO A 244 -28.37 20.23 -10.08
C PRO A 244 -28.70 19.51 -8.77
N ASN A 245 -29.80 18.73 -8.70
CA ASN A 245 -30.48 18.33 -7.48
C ASN A 245 -29.69 17.38 -6.56
N ALA A 246 -28.84 16.52 -7.11
CA ALA A 246 -27.93 15.66 -6.34
C ALA A 246 -26.51 16.21 -6.35
N ALA A 247 -26.03 16.66 -7.51
CA ALA A 247 -24.66 17.08 -7.75
C ALA A 247 -24.16 18.22 -6.83
N TRP A 248 -25.07 19.09 -6.33
CA TRP A 248 -24.66 20.17 -5.45
C TRP A 248 -23.97 19.68 -4.16
N ARG A 249 -24.40 18.50 -3.63
CA ARG A 249 -23.78 17.90 -2.44
C ARG A 249 -22.37 17.42 -2.76
N ASP A 250 -22.19 16.80 -3.91
CA ASP A 250 -20.88 16.35 -4.37
C ASP A 250 -19.93 17.54 -4.55
N MET A 251 -20.40 18.63 -5.13
CA MET A 251 -19.64 19.86 -5.32
C MET A 251 -19.25 20.52 -3.99
N VAL A 252 -20.21 20.70 -3.08
CA VAL A 252 -19.95 21.30 -1.76
C VAL A 252 -18.95 20.46 -0.97
N PHE A 253 -19.16 19.13 -0.95
CA PHE A 253 -18.24 18.23 -0.26
C PHE A 253 -16.84 18.25 -0.91
N GLY A 254 -16.77 18.19 -2.24
CA GLY A 254 -15.50 18.26 -2.97
C GLY A 254 -14.73 19.55 -2.72
N VAL A 255 -15.41 20.71 -2.74
CA VAL A 255 -14.80 22.00 -2.41
C VAL A 255 -14.32 22.04 -0.96
N ALA A 256 -15.15 21.60 -0.01
CA ALA A 256 -14.77 21.54 1.40
C ALA A 256 -13.54 20.63 1.60
N MET A 257 -13.51 19.46 0.95
CA MET A 257 -12.35 18.56 0.95
C MET A 257 -11.10 19.26 0.43
N ILE A 258 -11.17 19.91 -0.72
CA ILE A 258 -10.01 20.61 -1.31
C ILE A 258 -9.51 21.71 -0.35
N VAL A 259 -10.40 22.50 0.25
CA VAL A 259 -10.03 23.53 1.24
C VAL A 259 -9.31 22.90 2.43
N VAL A 260 -9.81 21.78 2.95
CA VAL A 260 -9.16 21.05 4.05
C VAL A 260 -7.79 20.53 3.63
N LEU A 261 -7.68 19.93 2.44
CA LEU A 261 -6.41 19.41 1.93
C LEU A 261 -5.36 20.52 1.74
N VAL A 262 -5.78 21.67 1.21
CA VAL A 262 -4.90 22.83 1.07
C VAL A 262 -4.47 23.35 2.45
N GLY A 263 -5.39 23.42 3.41
CA GLY A 263 -5.06 23.81 4.79
C GLY A 263 -4.06 22.85 5.44
N LEU A 264 -4.30 21.55 5.36
CA LEU A 264 -3.38 20.53 5.90
C LEU A 264 -2.00 20.60 5.21
N ALA A 265 -1.98 20.74 3.89
CA ALA A 265 -0.73 20.84 3.14
C ALA A 265 0.05 22.13 3.44
N TRP A 266 -0.66 23.22 3.70
CA TRP A 266 -0.04 24.52 3.99
C TRP A 266 0.49 24.64 5.42
N PHE A 267 -0.32 24.22 6.42
CA PHE A 267 -0.01 24.43 7.82
C PHE A 267 0.74 23.26 8.47
N ILE A 268 0.53 22.04 7.99
CA ILE A 268 1.16 20.83 8.53
C ILE A 268 2.26 20.33 7.60
N GLY A 269 1.98 20.25 6.29
CA GLY A 269 2.89 19.69 5.29
C GLY A 269 2.96 18.16 5.29
N ALA A 270 3.62 17.60 4.29
CA ALA A 270 3.92 16.17 4.28
C ALA A 270 4.97 15.83 5.36
N PRO A 271 4.97 14.59 5.91
CA PRO A 271 5.98 14.18 6.88
C PRO A 271 7.40 14.39 6.35
N HIS A 272 8.31 14.76 7.27
CA HIS A 272 9.73 14.86 6.93
C HIS A 272 10.26 13.54 6.40
N LEU A 273 11.24 13.61 5.50
CA LEU A 273 11.94 12.43 5.04
C LEU A 273 12.76 11.84 6.20
N ALA A 274 12.79 10.51 6.29
CA ALA A 274 13.75 9.82 7.13
C ALA A 274 15.17 10.02 6.57
N LYS A 275 16.18 9.46 7.22
CA LYS A 275 17.57 9.50 6.70
C LYS A 275 17.65 8.85 5.32
N PRO A 276 18.63 9.25 4.49
CA PRO A 276 18.93 8.53 3.26
C PRO A 276 19.13 7.04 3.50
N PRO A 277 18.86 6.17 2.50
CA PRO A 277 19.00 4.73 2.69
C PRO A 277 20.41 4.34 3.07
N ASP A 278 20.55 3.72 4.23
CA ASP A 278 21.80 3.10 4.69
C ASP A 278 21.50 1.64 5.06
N PRO A 279 21.97 0.67 4.28
CA PRO A 279 21.70 -0.74 4.54
C PRO A 279 22.35 -1.27 5.83
N THR A 280 23.25 -0.51 6.45
CA THR A 280 23.87 -0.87 7.73
C THR A 280 23.01 -0.51 8.94
N ILE A 281 21.97 0.32 8.77
CA ILE A 281 21.05 0.70 9.84
C ILE A 281 19.90 -0.32 9.87
N LEU A 282 20.04 -1.38 10.65
CA LEU A 282 19.04 -2.44 10.75
C LEU A 282 17.89 -2.11 11.72
N ASN A 283 18.06 -1.13 12.59
CA ASN A 283 17.05 -0.61 13.53
C ASN A 283 16.31 0.61 12.95
N ALA A 284 15.98 0.57 11.68
CA ALA A 284 15.37 1.70 10.97
C ALA A 284 13.91 2.00 11.37
N GLU A 285 13.30 1.17 12.20
CA GLU A 285 11.88 1.27 12.62
C GLU A 285 10.94 1.59 11.46
N PRO A 286 10.90 0.76 10.40
CA PRO A 286 10.12 1.05 9.22
C PRO A 286 8.63 0.98 9.53
N ARG A 287 7.98 2.13 9.56
CA ARG A 287 6.53 2.23 9.73
C ARG A 287 5.87 2.42 8.37
N PRO A 288 4.86 1.61 8.02
CA PRO A 288 4.05 1.88 6.85
C PRO A 288 3.16 3.09 7.10
N ASP A 289 2.57 3.61 6.02
CA ASP A 289 1.55 4.64 6.14
C ASP A 289 0.38 4.16 7.02
N TRP A 290 -0.32 5.10 7.65
CA TRP A 290 -1.33 4.87 8.68
C TRP A 290 -2.39 3.82 8.30
N TYR A 291 -2.78 3.74 7.02
CA TYR A 291 -3.82 2.81 6.54
C TYR A 291 -3.33 1.36 6.41
N LEU A 292 -2.03 1.10 6.47
CA LEU A 292 -1.44 -0.24 6.53
C LEU A 292 -0.92 -0.61 7.92
N LEU A 293 -0.90 0.33 8.86
CA LEU A 293 -0.32 0.17 10.18
C LEU A 293 -1.00 -0.94 11.00
N TRP A 294 -2.31 -1.06 10.85
CA TRP A 294 -3.09 -2.14 11.49
C TRP A 294 -2.65 -3.54 11.05
N TYR A 295 -2.29 -3.70 9.77
CA TYR A 295 -1.82 -4.98 9.23
C TYR A 295 -0.45 -5.35 9.80
N PHE A 296 0.44 -4.40 9.91
CA PHE A 296 1.76 -4.60 10.54
C PHE A 296 1.62 -4.92 12.03
N ALA A 297 0.76 -4.20 12.76
CA ALA A 297 0.49 -4.51 14.15
C ALA A 297 -0.06 -5.94 14.32
N LEU A 298 -0.96 -6.36 13.44
CA LEU A 298 -1.49 -7.71 13.44
C LEU A 298 -0.38 -8.75 13.28
N LEU A 299 0.52 -8.57 12.30
CA LEU A 299 1.65 -9.50 12.10
C LEU A 299 2.61 -9.51 13.29
N ALA A 300 2.87 -8.34 13.90
CA ALA A 300 3.75 -8.26 15.07
C ALA A 300 3.18 -8.93 16.32
N LEU A 301 1.85 -8.93 16.48
CA LEU A 301 1.17 -9.56 17.61
C LEU A 301 0.87 -11.05 17.41
N LEU A 302 0.92 -11.54 16.19
CA LEU A 302 0.67 -12.96 15.90
C LEU A 302 1.82 -13.84 16.40
N PRO A 303 1.53 -14.99 17.03
CA PRO A 303 2.54 -16.01 17.28
C PRO A 303 3.24 -16.41 15.98
N HIS A 304 4.56 -16.55 16.02
CA HIS A 304 5.39 -16.84 14.84
C HIS A 304 4.92 -18.06 14.02
N ALA A 305 4.36 -19.07 14.68
CA ALA A 305 3.77 -20.24 14.03
C ALA A 305 2.54 -19.93 13.15
N LEU A 306 1.81 -18.84 13.43
CA LEU A 306 0.60 -18.43 12.71
C LEU A 306 0.88 -17.37 11.63
N GLU A 307 2.00 -16.66 11.73
CA GLU A 307 2.36 -15.55 10.83
C GLU A 307 2.31 -15.97 9.35
N ASN A 308 2.92 -17.12 9.01
CA ASN A 308 2.94 -17.61 7.63
C ASN A 308 1.55 -17.94 7.08
N TYR A 309 0.68 -18.50 7.91
CA TYR A 309 -0.71 -18.76 7.50
C TYR A 309 -1.45 -17.44 7.24
N PHE A 310 -1.24 -16.45 8.08
CA PHE A 310 -1.91 -15.17 7.92
C PHE A 310 -1.41 -14.38 6.70
N ILE A 311 -0.12 -14.39 6.42
CA ILE A 311 0.48 -13.75 5.23
C ILE A 311 -0.13 -14.33 3.94
N VAL A 312 -0.45 -15.63 3.90
CA VAL A 312 -1.01 -16.29 2.71
C VAL A 312 -2.53 -16.21 2.69
N LEU A 313 -3.20 -16.59 3.78
CA LEU A 313 -4.65 -16.70 3.82
C LEU A 313 -5.36 -15.36 4.02
N GLY A 314 -4.71 -14.38 4.67
CA GLY A 314 -5.31 -13.06 4.91
C GLY A 314 -5.67 -12.32 3.61
N PRO A 315 -4.73 -12.11 2.66
CA PRO A 315 -5.06 -11.52 1.37
C PRO A 315 -6.10 -12.32 0.57
N LEU A 316 -6.05 -13.66 0.61
CA LEU A 316 -7.04 -14.52 -0.05
C LEU A 316 -8.43 -14.34 0.57
N ALA A 317 -8.53 -14.28 1.90
CA ALA A 317 -9.78 -14.02 2.60
C ALA A 317 -10.33 -12.62 2.28
N PHE A 318 -9.45 -11.62 2.18
CA PHE A 318 -9.84 -10.27 1.78
C PHE A 318 -10.40 -10.24 0.35
N VAL A 319 -9.73 -10.88 -0.61
CA VAL A 319 -10.24 -11.01 -1.99
C VAL A 319 -11.56 -11.79 -2.01
N ALA A 320 -11.67 -12.88 -1.26
CA ALA A 320 -12.92 -13.63 -1.14
C ALA A 320 -14.05 -12.75 -0.56
N PHE A 321 -13.77 -11.95 0.46
CA PHE A 321 -14.73 -10.98 1.02
C PHE A 321 -15.23 -9.99 -0.04
N LEU A 322 -14.40 -9.57 -0.98
CA LEU A 322 -14.79 -8.68 -2.08
C LEU A 322 -15.61 -9.40 -3.17
N LEU A 323 -15.32 -10.68 -3.44
CA LEU A 323 -15.96 -11.43 -4.53
C LEU A 323 -17.27 -12.12 -4.10
N VAL A 324 -17.33 -12.67 -2.90
CA VAL A 324 -18.45 -13.50 -2.43
C VAL A 324 -19.79 -12.75 -2.37
N PRO A 325 -19.88 -11.50 -1.85
CA PRO A 325 -21.17 -10.80 -1.75
C PRO A 325 -21.91 -10.65 -3.08
N PRO A 326 -21.31 -10.13 -4.16
CA PRO A 326 -22.05 -9.97 -5.42
C PRO A 326 -22.32 -11.28 -6.15
N LEU A 327 -21.49 -12.30 -5.97
CA LEU A 327 -21.63 -13.57 -6.69
C LEU A 327 -22.67 -14.51 -6.05
N PHE A 328 -22.76 -14.52 -4.72
CA PHE A 328 -23.59 -15.49 -3.99
C PHE A 328 -24.76 -14.86 -3.21
N PHE A 329 -24.70 -13.56 -2.91
CA PHE A 329 -25.71 -12.85 -2.11
C PHE A 329 -26.34 -11.68 -2.86
N ASN A 330 -26.53 -11.83 -4.18
CA ASN A 330 -26.97 -10.76 -5.07
C ASN A 330 -28.49 -10.49 -5.07
N LYS A 331 -29.30 -11.22 -4.29
CA LYS A 331 -30.74 -11.08 -4.17
C LYS A 331 -31.21 -10.97 -2.71
N GLY A 332 -32.47 -10.65 -2.49
CA GLY A 332 -33.08 -10.61 -1.16
C GLY A 332 -32.92 -9.26 -0.45
N GLU A 333 -33.09 -9.28 0.89
CA GLU A 333 -33.17 -8.08 1.73
C GLU A 333 -31.92 -7.18 1.62
N ARG A 334 -32.16 -5.85 1.53
CA ARG A 334 -31.12 -4.82 1.45
C ARG A 334 -30.97 -4.01 2.73
N SER A 335 -32.04 -3.88 3.49
CA SER A 335 -32.03 -3.05 4.68
C SER A 335 -31.05 -3.58 5.75
N PRO A 336 -30.14 -2.75 6.26
CA PRO A 336 -29.22 -3.13 7.32
C PRO A 336 -29.97 -3.51 8.61
N LEU A 337 -31.16 -2.95 8.87
CA LEU A 337 -32.00 -3.28 10.05
C LEU A 337 -32.46 -4.74 10.03
N ARG A 338 -32.66 -5.36 8.87
CA ARG A 338 -32.97 -6.78 8.71
C ARG A 338 -31.74 -7.64 8.38
N ARG A 339 -30.55 -7.03 8.37
CA ARG A 339 -29.27 -7.68 8.16
C ARG A 339 -28.30 -7.31 9.30
N PRO A 340 -28.65 -7.57 10.58
CA PRO A 340 -27.83 -7.17 11.73
C PRO A 340 -26.42 -7.75 11.67
N TRP A 341 -26.24 -8.93 11.06
CA TRP A 341 -24.94 -9.53 10.81
C TRP A 341 -24.01 -8.61 10.00
N ALA A 342 -24.56 -7.85 9.02
CA ALA A 342 -23.75 -6.93 8.21
C ALA A 342 -23.28 -5.72 9.03
N ILE A 343 -24.14 -5.24 9.94
CA ILE A 343 -23.75 -4.16 10.88
C ILE A 343 -22.67 -4.66 11.83
N LEU A 344 -22.88 -5.84 12.44
CA LEU A 344 -21.91 -6.44 13.36
C LEU A 344 -20.56 -6.71 12.69
N LEU A 345 -20.57 -7.22 11.44
CA LEU A 345 -19.36 -7.45 10.68
C LEU A 345 -18.59 -6.14 10.40
N VAL A 346 -19.28 -5.09 9.96
CA VAL A 346 -18.65 -3.78 9.73
C VAL A 346 -18.10 -3.20 11.03
N LEU A 347 -18.83 -3.26 12.13
CA LEU A 347 -18.35 -2.82 13.43
C LEU A 347 -17.12 -3.62 13.88
N ALA A 348 -17.15 -4.95 13.72
CA ALA A 348 -16.01 -5.80 14.06
C ALA A 348 -14.77 -5.44 13.23
N ILE A 349 -14.91 -5.26 11.92
CA ILE A 349 -13.80 -4.88 11.03
C ILE A 349 -13.22 -3.53 11.46
N TRP A 350 -14.04 -2.49 11.59
CA TRP A 350 -13.56 -1.15 11.94
C TRP A 350 -12.98 -1.07 13.36
N THR A 351 -13.58 -1.78 14.32
CA THR A 351 -13.01 -1.88 15.69
C THR A 351 -11.67 -2.59 15.66
N THR A 352 -11.55 -3.71 14.94
CA THR A 352 -10.28 -4.44 14.82
C THR A 352 -9.21 -3.58 14.16
N ILE A 353 -9.53 -2.92 13.02
CA ILE A 353 -8.60 -2.00 12.35
C ILE A 353 -8.18 -0.87 13.28
N GLY A 354 -9.13 -0.24 13.98
CA GLY A 354 -8.86 0.87 14.90
C GLY A 354 -8.00 0.45 16.10
N THR A 355 -8.32 -0.70 16.72
CA THR A 355 -7.54 -1.23 17.83
C THR A 355 -6.11 -1.57 17.40
N LEU A 356 -5.97 -2.30 16.30
CA LEU A 356 -4.65 -2.66 15.76
C LEU A 356 -3.86 -1.42 15.30
N TRP A 357 -4.54 -0.40 14.79
CA TRP A 357 -3.90 0.86 14.44
C TRP A 357 -3.32 1.55 15.69
N VAL A 358 -4.07 1.62 16.79
CA VAL A 358 -3.60 2.18 18.07
C VAL A 358 -2.43 1.38 18.62
N GLU A 359 -2.50 0.05 18.57
CA GLU A 359 -1.38 -0.80 19.00
C GLU A 359 -0.16 -0.63 18.08
N GLY A 360 -0.39 -0.46 16.78
CA GLY A 360 0.65 -0.18 15.81
C GLY A 360 1.42 1.11 16.09
N GLU A 361 0.75 2.16 16.56
CA GLU A 361 1.40 3.42 16.96
C GLU A 361 2.29 3.28 18.22
N LYS A 362 2.00 2.31 19.07
CA LYS A 362 2.73 2.08 20.33
C LYS A 362 3.85 1.04 20.18
N ALA A 363 3.75 0.13 19.21
CA ALA A 363 4.65 -0.99 19.11
C ALA A 363 6.08 -0.58 18.72
N PRO A 364 7.11 -1.23 19.28
CA PRO A 364 8.45 -1.16 18.73
C PRO A 364 8.47 -1.86 17.38
N TRP A 365 8.78 -1.11 16.33
CA TRP A 365 8.76 -1.60 14.93
C TRP A 365 10.02 -2.36 14.55
N SER A 366 11.14 -2.03 15.17
CA SER A 366 12.34 -2.85 15.11
C SER A 366 12.26 -3.89 16.19
N PRO A 367 12.33 -5.18 15.85
CA PRO A 367 12.47 -6.20 16.86
C PRO A 367 13.71 -5.89 17.71
N ASP A 368 13.57 -5.90 19.02
CA ASP A 368 14.71 -6.02 19.91
C ASP A 368 15.24 -7.45 19.74
N PHE A 369 16.27 -7.60 18.90
CA PHE A 369 16.91 -8.90 18.68
C PHE A 369 17.75 -9.32 19.86
N SER A 370 17.84 -8.48 20.91
CA SER A 370 18.74 -8.70 22.05
C SER A 370 20.14 -9.07 21.60
N ALA A 371 20.54 -8.53 20.44
CA ALA A 371 21.82 -8.85 19.82
C ALA A 371 22.92 -8.25 20.66
N GLN A 372 23.69 -9.11 21.29
CA GLN A 372 24.84 -8.74 22.10
C GLN A 372 26.10 -9.30 21.43
N PRO A 373 27.25 -8.63 21.61
CA PRO A 373 28.51 -9.15 21.09
C PRO A 373 28.68 -10.63 21.45
N LEU A 374 29.09 -11.43 20.47
CA LEU A 374 29.29 -12.85 20.69
C LEU A 374 30.26 -13.11 21.83
N PRO A 375 29.93 -13.99 22.79
CA PRO A 375 30.84 -14.35 23.87
C PRO A 375 32.16 -14.89 23.33
N VAL A 376 33.26 -14.60 24.07
CA VAL A 376 34.61 -15.07 23.71
C VAL A 376 34.65 -16.60 23.52
N ALA A 377 33.88 -17.35 24.30
CA ALA A 377 33.73 -18.81 24.16
C ALA A 377 33.24 -19.23 22.76
N ILE A 378 32.43 -18.40 22.10
CA ILE A 378 31.95 -18.64 20.74
C ILE A 378 32.96 -18.14 19.71
N VAL A 379 33.58 -16.98 19.94
CA VAL A 379 34.57 -16.39 19.03
C VAL A 379 35.85 -17.22 19.00
N GLY A 380 36.28 -17.75 20.15
CA GLY A 380 37.46 -18.60 20.30
C GLY A 380 38.76 -17.85 20.53
N THR A 381 38.75 -16.52 20.43
CA THR A 381 39.94 -15.65 20.65
C THR A 381 39.50 -14.26 21.14
N THR A 382 40.45 -13.53 21.74
CA THR A 382 40.27 -12.14 22.19
C THR A 382 41.06 -11.13 21.37
N GLN A 383 41.82 -11.57 20.36
CA GLN A 383 42.68 -10.71 19.56
C GLN A 383 42.76 -11.20 18.11
N GLY A 384 43.28 -10.35 17.25
CA GLY A 384 43.54 -10.68 15.85
C GLY A 384 42.31 -10.56 14.93
N PRO A 385 42.47 -10.93 13.64
CA PRO A 385 41.43 -10.74 12.61
C PRO A 385 40.12 -11.42 12.91
N ILE A 386 40.13 -12.61 13.52
CA ILE A 386 38.90 -13.34 13.90
C ILE A 386 38.08 -12.57 14.95
N TYR A 387 38.76 -12.04 15.98
CA TYR A 387 38.10 -11.24 16.99
C TYR A 387 37.54 -9.93 16.41
N GLN A 388 38.35 -9.23 15.60
CA GLN A 388 37.93 -8.01 14.93
C GLN A 388 36.73 -8.29 13.99
N GLY A 389 36.75 -9.41 13.26
CA GLY A 389 35.62 -9.84 12.45
C GLY A 389 34.36 -10.13 13.24
N ALA A 390 34.48 -10.74 14.42
CA ALA A 390 33.35 -10.95 15.33
C ALA A 390 32.76 -9.62 15.88
N GLN A 391 33.62 -8.66 16.19
CA GLN A 391 33.21 -7.31 16.58
C GLN A 391 32.48 -6.58 15.43
N LEU A 392 32.99 -6.72 14.20
CA LEU A 392 32.35 -6.18 13.01
C LEU A 392 31.00 -6.86 12.72
N PHE A 393 30.89 -8.17 12.93
CA PHE A 393 29.67 -8.93 12.79
C PHE A 393 28.55 -8.37 13.69
N HIS A 394 28.92 -7.97 14.92
CA HIS A 394 28.05 -7.25 15.82
C HIS A 394 27.80 -5.80 15.35
N ALA A 395 28.86 -5.01 15.16
CA ALA A 395 28.78 -3.58 14.84
C ALA A 395 28.04 -3.29 13.53
N LYS A 396 28.10 -4.21 12.56
CA LYS A 396 27.38 -4.12 11.28
C LYS A 396 26.00 -4.80 11.32
N GLY A 397 25.59 -5.30 12.49
CA GLY A 397 24.26 -5.85 12.74
C GLY A 397 23.98 -7.19 12.04
N CYS A 398 25.00 -7.92 11.58
CA CYS A 398 24.81 -9.22 10.92
C CYS A 398 24.04 -10.22 11.80
N GLU A 399 24.26 -10.17 13.11
CA GLU A 399 23.60 -11.04 14.09
C GLU A 399 22.11 -10.70 14.33
N TYR A 400 21.60 -9.54 13.87
CA TYR A 400 20.16 -9.28 13.89
C TYR A 400 19.37 -10.25 12.99
N CYS A 401 20.01 -10.74 11.96
CA CYS A 401 19.39 -11.68 11.02
C CYS A 401 19.98 -13.09 11.10
N HIS A 402 21.31 -13.19 11.36
CA HIS A 402 22.03 -14.45 11.32
C HIS A 402 22.33 -15.01 12.72
N LYS A 403 22.13 -16.30 12.86
CA LYS A 403 22.41 -17.05 14.08
C LYS A 403 23.81 -17.67 14.03
N ILE A 404 24.52 -17.60 15.15
CA ILE A 404 25.74 -18.38 15.43
C ILE A 404 25.59 -19.08 16.79
N GLY A 405 25.55 -20.39 16.80
CA GLY A 405 25.22 -21.16 18.00
C GLY A 405 23.79 -20.89 18.48
N ILE A 406 23.64 -20.40 19.68
CA ILE A 406 22.37 -19.98 20.26
C ILE A 406 22.11 -18.46 20.14
N TYR A 407 23.09 -17.69 19.67
CA TYR A 407 23.08 -16.23 19.61
C TYR A 407 22.65 -15.74 18.23
N GLY A 408 21.95 -14.60 18.20
CA GLY A 408 21.52 -13.92 16.98
C GLY A 408 20.16 -14.32 16.45
N GLY A 409 19.74 -13.65 15.36
CA GLY A 409 18.43 -13.78 14.76
C GLY A 409 18.26 -15.03 13.89
N GLN A 410 17.00 -15.33 13.55
CA GLN A 410 16.63 -16.51 12.74
C GLN A 410 16.05 -16.11 11.36
N ARG A 411 16.21 -14.86 10.95
CA ARG A 411 15.69 -14.36 9.66
C ARG A 411 16.62 -14.70 8.50
N GLY A 412 17.92 -14.75 8.77
CA GLY A 412 18.94 -15.19 7.82
C GLY A 412 19.34 -16.65 8.06
N PRO A 413 20.11 -17.25 7.14
CA PRO A 413 20.69 -18.57 7.34
C PRO A 413 21.53 -18.64 8.62
N ASP A 414 21.51 -19.79 9.30
CA ASP A 414 22.41 -20.09 10.43
C ASP A 414 23.86 -20.14 9.91
N LEU A 415 24.72 -19.29 10.48
CA LEU A 415 26.12 -19.16 10.12
C LEU A 415 27.08 -19.91 11.06
N SER A 416 26.55 -20.72 12.00
CA SER A 416 27.37 -21.48 12.96
C SER A 416 28.46 -22.32 12.28
N TYR A 417 28.18 -22.78 11.07
CA TYR A 417 29.07 -23.62 10.25
C TYR A 417 29.06 -23.17 8.78
N VAL A 418 29.14 -21.88 8.53
CA VAL A 418 29.03 -21.32 7.20
C VAL A 418 30.21 -21.73 6.29
N ALA A 419 31.41 -21.87 6.84
CA ALA A 419 32.58 -22.28 6.10
C ALA A 419 32.55 -23.75 5.60
N ASP A 420 31.64 -24.57 6.13
CA ASP A 420 31.41 -25.92 5.59
C ASP A 420 30.51 -25.90 4.35
N ARG A 421 29.85 -24.78 4.05
CA ARG A 421 28.83 -24.66 2.98
C ARG A 421 29.24 -23.68 1.87
N LEU A 422 29.99 -22.64 2.22
CA LEU A 422 30.40 -21.59 1.30
C LEU A 422 31.93 -21.40 1.35
N SER A 423 32.54 -21.20 0.19
CA SER A 423 33.93 -20.73 0.12
C SER A 423 34.02 -19.26 0.52
N ASP A 424 35.26 -18.80 0.84
CA ASP A 424 35.55 -17.41 1.14
C ASP A 424 35.05 -16.47 0.03
N GLU A 425 35.29 -16.85 -1.23
CA GLU A 425 34.84 -16.04 -2.36
C GLU A 425 33.33 -15.97 -2.48
N GLN A 426 32.60 -17.06 -2.23
CA GLN A 426 31.15 -17.08 -2.20
C GLN A 426 30.60 -16.25 -1.05
N THR A 427 31.23 -16.35 0.14
CA THR A 427 30.89 -15.55 1.31
C THR A 427 31.13 -14.08 1.05
N LYS A 428 32.27 -13.72 0.48
CA LYS A 428 32.62 -12.37 0.06
C LYS A 428 31.59 -11.79 -0.92
N LEU A 429 31.28 -12.53 -2.00
CA LEU A 429 30.27 -12.11 -2.97
C LEU A 429 28.90 -11.85 -2.31
N ARG A 430 28.52 -12.70 -1.35
CA ARG A 430 27.26 -12.55 -0.64
C ARG A 430 27.25 -11.31 0.26
N ILE A 431 28.35 -11.00 0.95
CA ILE A 431 28.47 -9.80 1.78
C ILE A 431 28.46 -8.54 0.90
N VAL A 432 29.28 -8.54 -0.15
CA VAL A 432 29.46 -7.36 -1.02
C VAL A 432 28.20 -7.04 -1.80
N ASN A 433 27.58 -8.04 -2.41
CA ASN A 433 26.41 -7.86 -3.30
C ASN A 433 25.05 -8.04 -2.60
N GLY A 434 25.03 -8.56 -1.37
CA GLY A 434 23.80 -8.93 -0.70
C GLY A 434 23.14 -10.18 -1.27
N GLY A 435 21.87 -10.34 -0.96
CA GLY A 435 21.03 -11.45 -1.43
C GLY A 435 19.55 -11.11 -1.24
N VAL A 436 18.66 -12.06 -1.46
CA VAL A 436 17.25 -11.88 -1.13
C VAL A 436 17.15 -11.54 0.37
N ASN A 437 16.64 -10.36 0.67
CA ASN A 437 16.53 -9.79 2.02
C ASN A 437 17.84 -9.57 2.80
N MET A 438 18.98 -9.74 2.17
CA MET A 438 20.30 -9.39 2.74
C MET A 438 20.82 -8.12 2.07
N PRO A 439 21.07 -7.03 2.82
CA PRO A 439 21.67 -5.80 2.27
C PRO A 439 23.02 -6.03 1.62
N ALA A 440 23.35 -5.19 0.63
CA ALA A 440 24.68 -5.17 0.00
C ALA A 440 25.62 -4.25 0.80
N PHE A 441 26.73 -4.80 1.30
CA PHE A 441 27.67 -4.07 2.14
C PHE A 441 28.90 -3.54 1.37
N GLY A 442 29.03 -3.82 0.06
CA GLY A 442 30.22 -3.51 -0.73
C GLY A 442 30.64 -2.04 -0.77
N GLY A 443 29.69 -1.11 -0.66
CA GLY A 443 29.97 0.33 -0.60
C GLY A 443 30.32 0.88 0.78
N ILE A 444 30.24 0.07 1.84
CA ILE A 444 30.21 0.53 3.25
C ILE A 444 31.21 -0.20 4.13
N ILE A 445 31.70 -1.36 3.70
CA ILE A 445 32.75 -2.12 4.39
C ILE A 445 34.09 -1.85 3.72
N SER A 446 35.08 -1.42 4.52
CA SER A 446 36.44 -1.28 4.02
C SER A 446 37.04 -2.64 3.62
N ALA A 447 38.05 -2.64 2.78
CA ALA A 447 38.72 -3.88 2.38
C ALA A 447 39.32 -4.65 3.57
N SER A 448 39.87 -3.93 4.58
CA SER A 448 40.40 -4.52 5.80
C SER A 448 39.29 -5.12 6.68
N ASP A 449 38.16 -4.43 6.82
CA ASP A 449 37.00 -4.92 7.59
C ASP A 449 36.41 -6.17 6.96
N LEU A 450 36.31 -6.19 5.61
CA LEU A 450 35.87 -7.35 4.88
C LEU A 450 36.76 -8.56 5.10
N GLN A 451 38.08 -8.36 5.10
CA GLN A 451 39.05 -9.43 5.38
C GLN A 451 38.89 -9.98 6.81
N ASN A 452 38.71 -9.11 7.80
CA ASN A 452 38.50 -9.52 9.19
C ASN A 452 37.17 -10.28 9.33
N LEU A 453 36.11 -9.81 8.69
CA LEU A 453 34.80 -10.48 8.71
C LEU A 453 34.87 -11.86 8.05
N LEU A 454 35.57 -11.99 6.93
CA LEU A 454 35.79 -13.27 6.25
C LEU A 454 36.61 -14.22 7.13
N ALA A 455 37.69 -13.75 7.79
CA ALA A 455 38.47 -14.56 8.70
C ALA A 455 37.64 -15.10 9.87
N PHE A 456 36.73 -14.28 10.39
CA PHE A 456 35.76 -14.73 11.42
C PHE A 456 34.81 -15.78 10.88
N LEU A 457 34.18 -15.55 9.72
CA LEU A 457 33.22 -16.49 9.13
C LEU A 457 33.88 -17.79 8.66
N ASP A 458 35.10 -17.75 8.15
CA ASP A 458 35.92 -18.94 7.80
C ASP A 458 36.27 -19.78 9.03
N SER A 459 36.40 -19.17 10.20
CA SER A 459 36.57 -19.89 11.47
C SER A 459 35.34 -20.69 11.90
N ARG A 460 34.19 -20.48 11.28
CA ARG A 460 32.92 -21.17 11.55
C ARG A 460 32.79 -22.44 10.77
N SER A 461 33.54 -23.48 11.15
CA SER A 461 33.57 -24.80 10.53
C SER A 461 33.60 -25.88 11.60
N ARG A 462 32.94 -27.00 11.37
CA ARG A 462 33.07 -28.23 12.17
C ARG A 462 34.36 -28.99 11.85
N MET A 463 34.89 -28.80 10.64
CA MET A 463 36.01 -29.58 10.11
C MET A 463 37.38 -28.96 10.39
N LYS A 464 37.41 -27.66 10.74
CA LYS A 464 38.64 -26.97 11.09
C LYS A 464 38.82 -26.99 12.61
N PRO A 465 39.86 -27.71 13.17
CA PRO A 465 40.18 -27.61 14.59
C PRO A 465 40.55 -26.15 14.91
N SER A 466 40.08 -25.66 16.06
CA SER A 466 40.49 -24.34 16.54
C SER A 466 42.02 -24.32 16.59
N LYS A 467 42.70 -23.47 15.80
CA LYS A 467 44.11 -23.19 15.98
C LYS A 467 44.23 -22.40 17.27
N THR A 468 44.38 -23.11 18.38
CA THR A 468 44.97 -22.55 19.61
C THR A 468 46.44 -22.47 19.41
N GLU A 469 47.00 -21.30 19.13
CA GLU A 469 48.31 -20.87 19.48
C GLU A 469 48.23 -19.67 20.42
#